data_ab786f0e3c258f28f275931be45baa68
#
_entry.id   ab786f0e3c258f28f275931be45baa68
#
_cell.length_a   1.000
_cell.length_b   1.000
_cell.length_c   1.000
_cell.angle_alpha   90.00
_cell.angle_beta   90.00
_cell.angle_gamma   90.00
#
_symmetry.space_group_name_H-M   'P 1'
#
loop_
_entity.id
_entity.type
_entity.pdbx_description
1 polymer ?
#
loop_
_entity_poly.entity_id
_entity_poly.type
_entity_poly.pdbx_seq_one_letter_code
_entity_poly.pdbx_strand_id
1 'polypeptide(L)'
;MKFVDEAEIIVEAGKGGNGCLSFHREKYIDRGGPDGGNGGDGGSIMLIADSNLNTLVDFRFQPRYRAQAGESGRKGNCTGASGKDLLVRVPVGTSVIEADTQELLGDLVEPGQQLLVAQGGRHGLGNAVFKSSVNRSPRKITPGKPGEIRRLQLQLKVVADVGLLGLPNAGKSSLITAVSSARPKIADYPFTTLVPNLGVVRVGEESSFVMADIPGLIEGASEGAGLGIRFLKHLARTRILLHLVDVAPLDQSDPVEDIRVIMNELEEFSPVLADRERWLVLNKIDLMPAEEHAGFEKHVRESLGWSAPIFMISAVQREGTRALCEAVMNSLTNQRRLMQEDETAREEETRKQQQMEFEMRQSITRARALWRERHNKTGEDDDDFDVEVEYVND
;
A
#
# COMPACT_ATOMS: atom_id res chain seq x y z
N MET A 1 16.52 5.89 -0.17
CA MET A 1 15.50 5.71 -1.23
C MET A 1 14.45 6.78 -1.08
N LYS A 2 13.93 7.35 -2.16
CA LYS A 2 12.77 8.26 -2.06
C LYS A 2 11.51 7.39 -1.96
N PHE A 3 10.61 7.69 -1.04
CA PHE A 3 9.27 7.10 -1.03
C PHE A 3 8.53 7.58 -2.29
N VAL A 4 7.92 6.66 -3.01
CA VAL A 4 7.17 6.94 -4.23
C VAL A 4 5.83 6.23 -4.10
N ASP A 5 4.77 7.01 -4.10
CA ASP A 5 3.37 6.63 -3.94
C ASP A 5 2.63 6.49 -5.27
N GLU A 6 3.18 7.08 -6.33
CA GLU A 6 2.62 6.99 -7.68
C GLU A 6 3.71 6.66 -8.69
N ALA A 7 3.41 5.76 -9.60
CA ALA A 7 4.30 5.40 -10.69
C ALA A 7 3.49 5.05 -11.95
N GLU A 8 3.94 5.51 -13.09
CA GLU A 8 3.41 5.06 -14.38
C GLU A 8 4.27 3.94 -14.92
N ILE A 9 3.62 2.86 -15.39
CA ILE A 9 4.28 1.75 -16.05
C ILE A 9 3.59 1.40 -17.36
N ILE A 10 4.35 0.84 -18.29
CA ILE A 10 3.85 0.29 -19.53
C ILE A 10 3.99 -1.22 -19.46
N VAL A 11 2.89 -1.93 -19.61
CA VAL A 11 2.84 -3.39 -19.63
C VAL A 11 2.56 -3.85 -21.06
N GLU A 12 3.44 -4.70 -21.59
CA GLU A 12 3.33 -5.28 -22.93
C GLU A 12 3.23 -6.80 -22.81
N ALA A 13 2.05 -7.37 -22.98
CA ALA A 13 1.88 -8.81 -23.01
C ALA A 13 2.51 -9.43 -24.25
N GLY A 14 2.91 -10.69 -24.15
CA GLY A 14 3.58 -11.40 -25.23
C GLY A 14 2.67 -11.58 -26.45
N LYS A 15 3.24 -11.41 -27.63
CA LYS A 15 2.57 -11.75 -28.91
C LYS A 15 2.46 -13.27 -29.04
N GLY A 16 1.35 -13.78 -29.56
CA GLY A 16 1.23 -15.19 -29.95
C GLY A 16 2.14 -15.55 -31.12
N GLY A 17 2.67 -16.76 -31.08
CA GLY A 17 3.49 -17.33 -32.16
C GLY A 17 2.67 -17.56 -33.44
N ASN A 18 3.30 -17.47 -34.59
CA ASN A 18 2.62 -17.71 -35.86
C ASN A 18 2.42 -19.22 -36.11
N GLY A 19 1.35 -19.59 -36.81
CA GLY A 19 1.18 -20.93 -37.35
C GLY A 19 2.21 -21.26 -38.43
N CYS A 20 2.58 -22.51 -38.53
CA CYS A 20 3.55 -23.00 -39.52
C CYS A 20 2.84 -23.46 -40.81
N LEU A 21 3.41 -23.14 -41.94
CA LEU A 21 3.03 -23.73 -43.25
C LEU A 21 4.05 -24.79 -43.58
N SER A 22 3.66 -26.06 -43.46
CA SER A 22 4.53 -27.18 -43.79
C SER A 22 3.72 -28.37 -44.35
N PHE A 23 4.38 -29.17 -45.15
CA PHE A 23 3.86 -30.41 -45.70
C PHE A 23 4.83 -31.52 -45.39
N HIS A 24 4.29 -32.66 -45.00
CA HIS A 24 5.08 -33.87 -44.72
C HIS A 24 5.85 -34.33 -45.95
N ARG A 25 7.14 -34.53 -45.85
CA ARG A 25 8.01 -35.03 -46.92
C ARG A 25 8.97 -36.06 -46.39
N GLU A 26 8.91 -37.24 -46.91
CA GLU A 26 9.83 -38.33 -46.64
C GLU A 26 10.37 -38.95 -47.94
N LYS A 27 11.42 -39.78 -47.84
CA LYS A 27 12.16 -40.31 -48.97
C LYS A 27 11.32 -41.01 -50.03
N TYR A 28 10.13 -41.49 -49.72
CA TYR A 28 9.20 -42.18 -50.65
C TYR A 28 7.79 -41.58 -50.64
N ILE A 29 7.60 -40.39 -50.06
CA ILE A 29 6.31 -39.71 -49.98
C ILE A 29 6.45 -38.29 -50.52
N ASP A 30 6.32 -38.17 -51.84
CA ASP A 30 6.46 -36.85 -52.52
C ASP A 30 5.29 -35.89 -52.26
N ARG A 31 4.12 -36.42 -51.88
CA ARG A 31 2.90 -35.63 -51.69
C ARG A 31 2.29 -35.90 -50.31
N GLY A 32 3.03 -35.64 -49.25
CA GLY A 32 2.54 -35.73 -47.88
C GLY A 32 1.48 -34.67 -47.56
N GLY A 33 0.64 -34.95 -46.57
CA GLY A 33 -0.40 -34.02 -46.13
C GLY A 33 0.17 -32.80 -45.39
N PRO A 34 -0.67 -31.79 -45.04
CA PRO A 34 -0.27 -30.65 -44.24
C PRO A 34 0.16 -31.09 -42.85
N ASP A 35 1.32 -30.62 -42.39
CA ASP A 35 1.93 -31.00 -41.12
C ASP A 35 2.47 -29.78 -40.33
N GLY A 36 2.06 -28.57 -40.68
CA GLY A 36 2.44 -27.37 -39.95
C GLY A 36 1.69 -27.26 -38.63
N GLY A 37 2.45 -27.16 -37.54
CA GLY A 37 1.93 -26.99 -36.19
C GLY A 37 1.44 -25.57 -35.89
N ASN A 38 0.71 -25.41 -34.81
CA ASN A 38 0.23 -24.13 -34.32
C ASN A 38 1.39 -23.38 -33.63
N GLY A 39 1.27 -22.05 -33.51
CA GLY A 39 2.12 -21.27 -32.62
C GLY A 39 1.81 -21.54 -31.15
N GLY A 40 2.62 -21.01 -30.25
CA GLY A 40 2.33 -20.93 -28.82
C GLY A 40 1.65 -19.61 -28.46
N ASP A 41 0.88 -19.57 -27.39
CA ASP A 41 0.29 -18.33 -26.90
C ASP A 41 1.38 -17.41 -26.32
N GLY A 42 1.14 -16.11 -26.34
CA GLY A 42 2.00 -15.13 -25.65
C GLY A 42 1.76 -15.17 -24.16
N GLY A 43 2.78 -14.84 -23.35
CA GLY A 43 2.66 -14.71 -21.91
C GLY A 43 1.84 -13.48 -21.51
N SER A 44 1.07 -13.59 -20.45
CA SER A 44 0.31 -12.50 -19.83
C SER A 44 1.14 -11.78 -18.79
N ILE A 45 0.67 -10.60 -18.35
CA ILE A 45 1.29 -9.85 -17.24
C ILE A 45 0.29 -9.77 -16.11
N MET A 46 0.75 -10.19 -14.92
CA MET A 46 -0.01 -10.12 -13.68
C MET A 46 0.75 -9.30 -12.65
N LEU A 47 0.05 -8.44 -11.91
CA LEU A 47 0.55 -7.80 -10.72
C LEU A 47 0.26 -8.71 -9.52
N ILE A 48 1.21 -8.80 -8.59
CA ILE A 48 1.06 -9.56 -7.34
C ILE A 48 1.43 -8.70 -6.15
N ALA A 49 0.54 -8.65 -5.15
CA ALA A 49 0.78 -7.92 -3.91
C ALA A 49 1.85 -8.60 -3.05
N ASP A 50 2.90 -7.88 -2.70
CA ASP A 50 4.00 -8.36 -1.86
C ASP A 50 4.11 -7.50 -0.59
N SER A 51 3.97 -8.14 0.58
CA SER A 51 4.07 -7.48 1.89
C SER A 51 5.47 -6.98 2.24
N ASN A 52 6.50 -7.41 1.51
CA ASN A 52 7.88 -6.98 1.73
C ASN A 52 8.20 -5.66 0.99
N LEU A 53 7.33 -5.23 0.08
CA LEU A 53 7.46 -3.97 -0.65
C LEU A 53 6.61 -2.89 0.01
N ASN A 54 7.20 -1.70 0.21
CA ASN A 54 6.53 -0.57 0.86
C ASN A 54 6.57 0.72 0.01
N THR A 55 7.07 0.65 -1.23
CA THR A 55 7.22 1.82 -2.09
C THR A 55 7.20 1.43 -3.56
N LEU A 56 6.75 2.34 -4.41
CA LEU A 56 6.74 2.19 -5.86
C LEU A 56 8.02 2.74 -6.52
N VAL A 57 9.10 2.96 -5.75
CA VAL A 57 10.32 3.61 -6.27
C VAL A 57 10.96 2.85 -7.43
N ASP A 58 10.94 1.53 -7.40
CA ASP A 58 11.57 0.69 -8.42
C ASP A 58 10.90 0.85 -9.79
N PHE A 59 9.60 1.14 -9.82
CA PHE A 59 8.84 1.36 -11.04
C PHE A 59 9.23 2.65 -11.79
N ARG A 60 9.83 3.62 -11.10
CA ARG A 60 10.41 4.81 -11.76
C ARG A 60 11.69 4.49 -12.52
N PHE A 61 12.45 3.52 -12.06
CA PHE A 61 13.70 3.08 -12.72
C PHE A 61 13.41 2.09 -13.83
N GLN A 62 12.40 1.24 -13.64
CA GLN A 62 11.98 0.25 -14.63
C GLN A 62 10.49 0.48 -14.99
N PRO A 63 10.18 1.43 -15.89
CA PRO A 63 8.80 1.76 -16.23
C PRO A 63 8.18 0.83 -17.28
N ARG A 64 8.93 -0.14 -17.83
CA ARG A 64 8.44 -1.04 -18.89
C ARG A 64 8.61 -2.50 -18.51
N TYR A 65 7.52 -3.23 -18.63
CA TYR A 65 7.45 -4.67 -18.37
C TYR A 65 6.93 -5.38 -19.61
N ARG A 66 7.67 -6.40 -20.06
CA ARG A 66 7.31 -7.15 -21.26
C ARG A 66 7.31 -8.64 -20.98
N ALA A 67 6.17 -9.32 -21.26
CA ALA A 67 6.07 -10.76 -21.18
C ALA A 67 6.64 -11.43 -22.43
N GLN A 68 6.96 -12.71 -22.31
CA GLN A 68 7.56 -13.50 -23.36
C GLN A 68 6.57 -13.78 -24.50
N ALA A 69 7.00 -13.60 -25.74
CA ALA A 69 6.20 -13.99 -26.90
C ALA A 69 6.13 -15.52 -27.04
N GLY A 70 5.04 -16.04 -27.58
CA GLY A 70 4.93 -17.43 -27.96
C GLY A 70 5.79 -17.76 -29.18
N GLU A 71 6.32 -18.96 -29.22
CA GLU A 71 7.11 -19.45 -30.35
C GLU A 71 6.22 -19.78 -31.55
N SER A 72 6.76 -19.60 -32.75
CA SER A 72 6.07 -20.04 -33.96
C SER A 72 5.99 -21.56 -34.03
N GLY A 73 4.92 -22.09 -34.61
CA GLY A 73 4.79 -23.51 -34.89
C GLY A 73 5.91 -24.03 -35.80
N ARG A 74 6.15 -25.32 -35.73
CA ARG A 74 7.21 -26.02 -36.51
C ARG A 74 6.61 -27.10 -37.38
N LYS A 75 7.43 -27.69 -38.25
CA LYS A 75 7.08 -28.85 -39.08
C LYS A 75 6.75 -30.08 -38.24
N GLY A 76 6.07 -31.05 -38.80
CA GLY A 76 5.74 -32.28 -38.10
C GLY A 76 4.67 -32.12 -37.03
N ASN A 77 3.71 -31.21 -37.24
CA ASN A 77 2.66 -30.86 -36.28
C ASN A 77 3.16 -30.38 -34.90
N CYS A 78 4.40 -29.93 -34.81
CA CYS A 78 4.96 -29.43 -33.58
C CYS A 78 4.42 -28.04 -33.27
N THR A 79 3.70 -27.91 -32.15
CA THR A 79 3.22 -26.64 -31.63
C THR A 79 4.38 -25.85 -31.03
N GLY A 80 4.41 -24.55 -31.25
CA GLY A 80 5.37 -23.65 -30.59
C GLY A 80 5.13 -23.58 -29.09
N ALA A 81 6.17 -23.37 -28.30
CA ALA A 81 6.06 -23.18 -26.86
C ALA A 81 5.30 -21.88 -26.54
N SER A 82 4.43 -21.91 -25.54
CA SER A 82 3.80 -20.70 -25.01
C SER A 82 4.81 -19.83 -24.28
N GLY A 83 4.66 -18.53 -24.39
CA GLY A 83 5.43 -17.57 -23.61
C GLY A 83 5.10 -17.67 -22.12
N LYS A 84 6.11 -17.44 -21.29
CA LYS A 84 5.93 -17.43 -19.85
C LYS A 84 5.23 -16.15 -19.41
N ASP A 85 4.29 -16.30 -18.48
CA ASP A 85 3.66 -15.17 -17.82
C ASP A 85 4.69 -14.40 -16.98
N LEU A 86 4.52 -13.08 -16.90
CA LEU A 86 5.34 -12.19 -16.10
C LEU A 86 4.58 -11.74 -14.86
N LEU A 87 5.11 -12.12 -13.69
CA LEU A 87 4.62 -11.66 -12.39
C LEU A 87 5.42 -10.42 -11.96
N VAL A 88 4.74 -9.30 -11.80
CA VAL A 88 5.33 -8.04 -11.32
C VAL A 88 4.84 -7.81 -9.90
N ARG A 89 5.78 -7.73 -8.95
CA ARG A 89 5.47 -7.55 -7.54
C ARG A 89 5.23 -6.07 -7.25
N VAL A 90 4.12 -5.78 -6.57
CA VAL A 90 3.74 -4.42 -6.12
C VAL A 90 3.47 -4.43 -4.63
N PRO A 91 3.60 -3.31 -3.92
CA PRO A 91 3.23 -3.21 -2.52
C PRO A 91 1.75 -3.55 -2.27
N VAL A 92 1.45 -4.13 -1.11
CA VAL A 92 0.06 -4.27 -0.65
C VAL A 92 -0.59 -2.90 -0.52
N GLY A 93 -1.84 -2.75 -0.95
CA GLY A 93 -2.56 -1.47 -0.97
C GLY A 93 -2.36 -0.66 -2.25
N THR A 94 -1.82 -1.29 -3.32
CA THR A 94 -1.66 -0.64 -4.62
C THR A 94 -2.98 -0.68 -5.40
N SER A 95 -3.48 0.49 -5.79
CA SER A 95 -4.54 0.66 -6.78
C SER A 95 -3.94 0.73 -8.17
N VAL A 96 -4.58 0.05 -9.12
CA VAL A 96 -4.14 -0.04 -10.51
C VAL A 96 -5.17 0.63 -11.38
N ILE A 97 -4.80 1.74 -12.00
CA ILE A 97 -5.66 2.56 -12.86
C ILE A 97 -5.09 2.52 -14.28
N GLU A 98 -5.95 2.35 -15.26
CA GLU A 98 -5.54 2.50 -16.66
C GLU A 98 -5.35 3.98 -16.99
N ALA A 99 -4.14 4.37 -17.39
CA ALA A 99 -3.79 5.79 -17.54
C ALA A 99 -4.57 6.48 -18.67
N ASP A 100 -4.95 5.73 -19.71
CA ASP A 100 -5.61 6.28 -20.89
C ASP A 100 -7.12 6.47 -20.69
N THR A 101 -7.79 5.56 -19.95
CA THR A 101 -9.24 5.57 -19.69
C THR A 101 -9.60 6.10 -18.30
N GLN A 102 -8.63 6.22 -17.40
CA GLN A 102 -8.81 6.53 -15.97
C GLN A 102 -9.70 5.51 -15.24
N GLU A 103 -9.84 4.31 -15.79
CA GLU A 103 -10.61 3.23 -15.22
C GLU A 103 -9.82 2.49 -14.14
N LEU A 104 -10.44 2.23 -12.99
CA LEU A 104 -9.85 1.41 -11.93
C LEU A 104 -9.93 -0.06 -12.34
N LEU A 105 -8.78 -0.69 -12.62
CA LEU A 105 -8.70 -2.12 -12.95
C LEU A 105 -8.82 -3.01 -11.71
N GLY A 106 -8.41 -2.52 -10.55
CA GLY A 106 -8.52 -3.22 -9.28
C GLY A 106 -7.58 -2.71 -8.21
N ASP A 107 -7.86 -3.15 -6.97
CA ASP A 107 -7.05 -2.87 -5.78
C ASP A 107 -6.37 -4.15 -5.30
N LEU A 108 -5.08 -4.09 -5.03
CA LEU A 108 -4.28 -5.19 -4.50
C LEU A 108 -4.10 -5.00 -2.99
N VAL A 109 -5.10 -5.40 -2.21
CA VAL A 109 -5.18 -5.14 -0.76
C VAL A 109 -4.69 -6.30 0.10
N GLU A 110 -4.67 -7.53 -0.43
CA GLU A 110 -4.25 -8.72 0.30
C GLU A 110 -2.89 -9.23 -0.17
N PRO A 111 -2.00 -9.66 0.74
CA PRO A 111 -0.75 -10.30 0.36
C PRO A 111 -0.97 -11.51 -0.56
N GLY A 112 -0.22 -11.58 -1.64
CA GLY A 112 -0.35 -12.66 -2.63
C GLY A 112 -1.53 -12.52 -3.60
N GLN A 113 -2.38 -11.52 -3.44
CA GLN A 113 -3.46 -11.21 -4.39
C GLN A 113 -2.87 -10.92 -5.77
N GLN A 114 -3.49 -11.46 -6.81
CA GLN A 114 -3.05 -11.30 -8.19
C GLN A 114 -4.10 -10.58 -9.02
N LEU A 115 -3.65 -9.69 -9.90
CA LEU A 115 -4.48 -8.97 -10.84
C LEU A 115 -3.91 -9.12 -12.25
N LEU A 116 -4.71 -9.65 -13.19
CA LEU A 116 -4.35 -9.71 -14.60
C LEU A 116 -4.48 -8.30 -15.20
N VAL A 117 -3.38 -7.73 -15.68
CA VAL A 117 -3.35 -6.36 -16.22
C VAL A 117 -3.14 -6.31 -17.73
N ALA A 118 -2.55 -7.34 -18.33
CA ALA A 118 -2.43 -7.44 -19.79
C ALA A 118 -2.46 -8.90 -20.24
N GLN A 119 -3.36 -9.25 -21.14
CA GLN A 119 -3.54 -10.60 -21.65
C GLN A 119 -2.63 -10.89 -22.84
N GLY A 120 -1.99 -12.06 -22.82
CA GLY A 120 -1.16 -12.55 -23.92
C GLY A 120 -1.94 -12.77 -25.20
N GLY A 121 -1.29 -12.55 -26.33
CA GLY A 121 -1.87 -12.76 -27.64
C GLY A 121 -2.08 -14.25 -27.96
N ARG A 122 -3.20 -14.60 -28.56
CA ARG A 122 -3.46 -15.97 -29.00
C ARG A 122 -2.55 -16.38 -30.13
N HIS A 123 -2.18 -17.65 -30.14
CA HIS A 123 -1.36 -18.25 -31.18
C HIS A 123 -2.05 -18.27 -32.55
N GLY A 124 -1.24 -18.33 -33.58
CA GLY A 124 -1.67 -18.57 -34.94
C GLY A 124 -1.82 -20.09 -35.23
N LEU A 125 -2.74 -20.41 -36.10
CA LEU A 125 -3.03 -21.81 -36.50
C LEU A 125 -2.16 -22.22 -37.69
N GLY A 126 -1.59 -23.41 -37.60
CA GLY A 126 -0.84 -24.07 -38.68
C GLY A 126 -1.77 -24.60 -39.76
N ASN A 127 -1.20 -24.93 -40.94
CA ASN A 127 -1.98 -25.40 -42.04
C ASN A 127 -2.64 -26.75 -41.81
N ALA A 128 -2.12 -27.55 -40.88
CA ALA A 128 -2.73 -28.88 -40.54
C ALA A 128 -4.15 -28.73 -40.00
N VAL A 129 -4.48 -27.65 -39.28
CA VAL A 129 -5.81 -27.38 -38.70
C VAL A 129 -6.86 -27.12 -39.77
N PHE A 130 -6.45 -26.56 -40.93
CA PHE A 130 -7.38 -26.25 -42.03
C PHE A 130 -7.62 -27.40 -43.02
N LYS A 131 -7.10 -28.60 -42.71
CA LYS A 131 -7.36 -29.81 -43.51
C LYS A 131 -8.84 -30.18 -43.41
N SER A 132 -9.48 -30.38 -44.57
CA SER A 132 -10.85 -30.81 -44.68
C SER A 132 -11.03 -31.80 -45.81
N SER A 133 -12.24 -32.43 -45.94
CA SER A 133 -12.58 -33.34 -47.06
C SER A 133 -12.49 -32.67 -48.42
N VAL A 134 -12.78 -31.37 -48.48
CA VAL A 134 -12.75 -30.55 -49.71
C VAL A 134 -11.33 -30.01 -49.99
N ASN A 135 -10.62 -29.58 -48.94
CA ASN A 135 -9.26 -29.08 -49.08
C ASN A 135 -8.26 -29.96 -48.32
N ARG A 136 -7.68 -30.95 -49.01
CA ARG A 136 -6.74 -31.89 -48.42
C ARG A 136 -5.30 -31.33 -48.25
N SER A 137 -4.97 -30.22 -48.90
CA SER A 137 -3.62 -29.62 -48.89
C SER A 137 -3.71 -28.12 -48.69
N PRO A 138 -4.29 -27.64 -47.55
CA PRO A 138 -4.43 -26.21 -47.29
C PRO A 138 -3.09 -25.51 -47.17
N ARG A 139 -2.97 -24.35 -47.82
CA ARG A 139 -1.83 -23.43 -47.69
C ARG A 139 -2.13 -22.24 -46.78
N LYS A 140 -3.28 -22.26 -46.10
CA LYS A 140 -3.70 -21.20 -45.16
C LYS A 140 -3.07 -21.42 -43.81
N ILE A 141 -2.54 -20.36 -43.26
CA ILE A 141 -2.09 -20.25 -41.86
C ILE A 141 -2.69 -18.97 -41.28
N THR A 142 -2.66 -18.82 -39.95
CA THR A 142 -2.95 -17.55 -39.32
C THR A 142 -1.73 -17.02 -38.56
N PRO A 143 -1.49 -15.73 -38.56
CA PRO A 143 -0.50 -15.12 -37.70
C PRO A 143 -0.97 -15.17 -36.24
N GLY A 144 -0.05 -15.18 -35.30
CA GLY A 144 -0.38 -14.95 -33.89
C GLY A 144 -0.88 -13.53 -33.66
N LYS A 145 -1.83 -13.39 -32.77
CA LYS A 145 -2.38 -12.09 -32.38
C LYS A 145 -1.38 -11.32 -31.51
N PRO A 146 -1.35 -9.99 -31.58
CA PRO A 146 -0.59 -9.18 -30.64
C PRO A 146 -1.14 -9.39 -29.23
N GLY A 147 -0.28 -9.29 -28.22
CA GLY A 147 -0.70 -9.17 -26.83
C GLY A 147 -1.23 -7.78 -26.53
N GLU A 148 -1.89 -7.64 -25.41
CA GLU A 148 -2.38 -6.33 -24.93
C GLU A 148 -1.21 -5.45 -24.51
N ILE A 149 -1.34 -4.15 -24.77
CA ILE A 149 -0.42 -3.12 -24.31
C ILE A 149 -1.27 -2.11 -23.55
N ARG A 150 -0.91 -1.85 -22.30
CA ARG A 150 -1.61 -0.88 -21.46
C ARG A 150 -0.62 0.04 -20.76
N ARG A 151 -1.05 1.26 -20.53
CA ARG A 151 -0.38 2.23 -19.66
C ARG A 151 -1.11 2.24 -18.34
N LEU A 152 -0.41 1.90 -17.28
CA LEU A 152 -0.99 1.78 -15.94
C LEU A 152 -0.41 2.87 -15.04
N GLN A 153 -1.28 3.51 -14.29
CA GLN A 153 -0.92 4.34 -13.17
C GLN A 153 -1.12 3.51 -11.90
N LEU A 154 -0.01 3.24 -11.22
CA LEU A 154 -0.01 2.60 -9.91
C LEU A 154 -0.09 3.68 -8.85
N GLN A 155 -1.05 3.57 -7.94
CA GLN A 155 -1.21 4.46 -6.80
C GLN A 155 -1.19 3.62 -5.52
N LEU A 156 -0.22 3.90 -4.67
CA LEU A 156 -0.15 3.26 -3.36
C LEU A 156 -1.09 4.02 -2.41
N LYS A 157 -2.20 3.41 -2.05
CA LYS A 157 -3.07 3.91 -0.97
C LYS A 157 -2.29 3.70 0.33
N VAL A 158 -1.53 4.71 0.73
CA VAL A 158 -0.56 4.61 1.81
C VAL A 158 -1.20 4.10 3.07
N VAL A 159 -0.67 2.98 3.50
CA VAL A 159 -0.86 2.45 4.83
C VAL A 159 0.45 2.67 5.55
N ALA A 160 0.48 3.55 6.53
CA ALA A 160 1.61 3.59 7.45
C ALA A 160 1.48 2.38 8.38
N ASP A 161 2.56 1.62 8.55
CA ASP A 161 2.60 0.53 9.54
C ASP A 161 2.53 1.09 10.96
N VAL A 162 3.10 2.28 11.16
CA VAL A 162 3.25 2.95 12.45
C VAL A 162 2.73 4.38 12.39
N GLY A 163 1.82 4.72 13.27
CA GLY A 163 1.31 6.09 13.45
C GLY A 163 1.98 6.79 14.63
N LEU A 164 2.37 8.05 14.47
CA LEU A 164 2.89 8.88 15.55
C LEU A 164 1.79 9.74 16.14
N LEU A 165 1.65 9.70 17.46
CA LEU A 165 0.78 10.53 18.25
C LEU A 165 1.61 11.42 19.18
N GLY A 166 1.10 12.51 19.62
CA GLY A 166 1.74 13.37 20.60
C GLY A 166 1.39 14.84 20.40
N LEU A 167 1.58 15.62 21.45
CA LEU A 167 1.36 17.07 21.44
C LEU A 167 2.24 17.77 20.39
N PRO A 168 1.89 19.00 19.98
CA PRO A 168 2.82 19.84 19.23
C PRO A 168 4.18 19.93 19.94
N ASN A 169 5.26 19.93 19.18
CA ASN A 169 6.64 19.98 19.69
C ASN A 169 7.11 18.75 20.50
N ALA A 170 6.34 17.68 20.65
CA ALA A 170 6.81 16.42 21.27
C ALA A 170 7.97 15.76 20.51
N GLY A 171 8.25 16.23 19.26
CA GLY A 171 9.37 15.76 18.47
C GLY A 171 9.02 14.70 17.42
N LYS A 172 7.75 14.58 17.02
CA LYS A 172 7.29 13.63 16.00
C LYS A 172 8.07 13.73 14.69
N SER A 173 8.11 14.90 14.10
CA SER A 173 8.84 15.13 12.83
C SER A 173 10.35 14.97 13.00
N SER A 174 10.91 15.28 14.18
CA SER A 174 12.31 15.02 14.50
C SER A 174 12.61 13.54 14.55
N LEU A 175 11.74 12.74 15.16
CA LEU A 175 11.89 11.28 15.20
C LEU A 175 11.86 10.69 13.79
N ILE A 176 10.85 11.04 12.96
CA ILE A 176 10.81 10.57 11.58
C ILE A 176 12.10 10.90 10.82
N THR A 177 12.59 12.14 10.99
CA THR A 177 13.83 12.57 10.33
C THR A 177 15.05 11.79 10.83
N ALA A 178 15.09 11.46 12.12
CA ALA A 178 16.20 10.75 12.74
C ALA A 178 16.30 9.29 12.31
N VAL A 179 15.13 8.60 12.13
CA VAL A 179 15.06 7.16 11.85
C VAL A 179 14.84 6.83 10.37
N SER A 180 14.41 7.81 9.58
CA SER A 180 14.15 7.58 8.15
C SER A 180 15.45 7.37 7.37
N SER A 181 15.48 6.34 6.53
CA SER A 181 16.60 6.05 5.62
C SER A 181 16.68 7.01 4.42
N ALA A 182 15.67 7.84 4.23
CA ALA A 182 15.61 8.90 3.22
C ALA A 182 15.03 10.17 3.86
N ARG A 183 15.22 11.33 3.23
CA ARG A 183 14.53 12.55 3.69
C ARG A 183 13.03 12.29 3.72
N PRO A 184 12.36 12.54 4.86
CA PRO A 184 10.92 12.42 4.96
C PRO A 184 10.25 13.17 3.82
N LYS A 185 9.25 12.56 3.22
CA LYS A 185 8.50 13.20 2.14
C LYS A 185 7.24 13.80 2.74
N ILE A 186 7.04 15.06 2.45
CA ILE A 186 5.74 15.71 2.59
C ILE A 186 4.88 15.12 1.46
N ALA A 187 3.86 14.35 1.81
CA ALA A 187 2.98 13.75 0.82
C ALA A 187 1.79 14.67 0.58
N ASP A 188 1.74 15.31 -0.59
CA ASP A 188 0.62 16.14 -1.04
C ASP A 188 -0.53 15.22 -1.46
N TYR A 189 -1.48 14.98 -0.57
CA TYR A 189 -2.71 14.28 -0.91
C TYR A 189 -3.79 15.30 -1.25
N PRO A 190 -4.49 15.15 -2.40
CA PRO A 190 -5.52 16.10 -2.84
C PRO A 190 -6.67 16.31 -1.85
N PHE A 191 -6.74 15.46 -0.82
CA PHE A 191 -7.81 15.44 0.17
C PHE A 191 -7.33 15.77 1.59
N THR A 192 -6.07 16.20 1.78
CA THR A 192 -5.54 16.61 3.09
C THR A 192 -5.08 18.06 3.02
N THR A 193 -5.61 18.92 3.89
CA THR A 193 -5.08 20.28 4.09
C THR A 193 -3.88 20.30 5.03
N LEU A 194 -3.70 19.24 5.83
CA LEU A 194 -2.51 19.00 6.64
C LEU A 194 -1.73 17.86 6.01
N VAL A 195 -0.53 18.16 5.55
CA VAL A 195 0.30 17.23 4.79
C VAL A 195 1.06 16.31 5.75
N PRO A 196 0.80 14.99 5.74
CA PRO A 196 1.50 14.06 6.63
C PRO A 196 2.96 13.92 6.24
N ASN A 197 3.83 13.86 7.24
CA ASN A 197 5.23 13.49 7.04
C ASN A 197 5.36 11.97 7.10
N LEU A 198 5.81 11.38 6.00
CA LEU A 198 6.05 9.96 5.89
C LEU A 198 7.55 9.66 5.91
N GLY A 199 7.96 8.70 6.71
CA GLY A 199 9.32 8.20 6.76
C GLY A 199 9.38 6.69 6.55
N VAL A 200 10.26 6.24 5.67
CA VAL A 200 10.59 4.82 5.52
C VAL A 200 11.74 4.49 6.46
N VAL A 201 11.47 3.68 7.44
CA VAL A 201 12.44 3.20 8.43
C VAL A 201 12.98 1.85 7.99
N ARG A 202 14.29 1.74 7.83
CA ARG A 202 14.96 0.50 7.45
C ARG A 202 15.59 -0.12 8.69
N VAL A 203 15.29 -1.41 8.90
CA VAL A 203 15.85 -2.20 10.01
C VAL A 203 16.56 -3.42 9.39
N GLY A 204 17.90 -3.38 9.37
CA GLY A 204 18.70 -4.38 8.65
C GLY A 204 18.70 -4.19 7.13
N GLU A 205 19.02 -5.25 6.39
CA GLU A 205 19.17 -5.18 4.92
C GLU A 205 17.85 -5.41 4.17
N GLU A 206 16.95 -6.24 4.70
CA GLU A 206 15.75 -6.70 3.99
C GLU A 206 14.42 -6.22 4.58
N SER A 207 14.44 -5.57 5.75
CA SER A 207 13.22 -5.20 6.45
C SER A 207 13.03 -3.69 6.55
N SER A 208 11.83 -3.24 6.26
CA SER A 208 11.44 -1.83 6.39
C SER A 208 9.97 -1.68 6.76
N PHE A 209 9.64 -0.55 7.39
CA PHE A 209 8.27 -0.16 7.68
C PHE A 209 8.06 1.33 7.43
N VAL A 210 6.81 1.74 7.25
CA VAL A 210 6.43 3.13 7.03
C VAL A 210 5.90 3.73 8.32
N MET A 211 6.46 4.86 8.71
CA MET A 211 6.05 5.66 9.85
C MET A 211 5.40 6.96 9.36
N ALA A 212 4.23 7.29 9.89
CA ALA A 212 3.51 8.51 9.55
C ALA A 212 3.39 9.44 10.76
N ASP A 213 3.75 10.71 10.58
CA ASP A 213 3.37 11.80 11.50
C ASP A 213 1.92 12.18 11.23
N ILE A 214 1.14 12.25 12.27
CA ILE A 214 -0.28 12.56 12.25
C ILE A 214 -0.47 13.98 12.78
N PRO A 215 -0.39 15.00 11.92
CA PRO A 215 -0.68 16.36 12.35
C PRO A 215 -2.17 16.51 12.61
N GLY A 216 -2.55 17.23 13.64
CA GLY A 216 -3.90 17.74 13.82
C GLY A 216 -4.90 16.87 14.58
N LEU A 217 -4.47 15.82 15.32
CA LEU A 217 -5.33 15.19 16.31
C LEU A 217 -5.73 16.20 17.42
N ILE A 218 -4.88 17.15 17.73
CA ILE A 218 -5.03 18.06 18.86
C ILE A 218 -5.38 19.50 18.46
N GLU A 219 -5.01 19.96 17.25
CA GLU A 219 -5.17 21.36 16.84
C GLU A 219 -6.53 21.70 16.20
N GLY A 220 -7.41 20.75 15.96
CA GLY A 220 -8.63 20.99 15.18
C GLY A 220 -9.91 20.32 15.68
N ALA A 221 -9.86 19.45 16.67
CA ALA A 221 -11.06 18.79 17.18
C ALA A 221 -12.02 19.78 17.83
N SER A 222 -11.52 20.84 18.49
CA SER A 222 -12.32 21.90 19.12
C SER A 222 -12.80 22.97 18.14
N GLU A 223 -12.20 23.14 16.96
CA GLU A 223 -12.52 24.20 16.01
C GLU A 223 -13.42 23.75 14.84
N GLY A 224 -13.92 22.51 14.83
CA GLY A 224 -14.96 22.05 13.90
C GLY A 224 -14.52 21.91 12.44
N ALA A 225 -13.26 22.07 12.13
CA ALA A 225 -12.75 21.84 10.79
C ALA A 225 -12.69 20.34 10.51
N GLY A 226 -13.55 19.80 9.67
CA GLY A 226 -13.69 18.39 9.30
C GLY A 226 -12.48 17.74 8.64
N LEU A 227 -11.29 18.27 8.85
CA LEU A 227 -10.01 18.00 8.22
C LEU A 227 -9.22 16.87 8.89
N GLY A 228 -9.23 16.79 10.22
CA GLY A 228 -8.60 15.68 10.96
C GLY A 228 -9.22 14.32 10.63
N ILE A 229 -10.49 14.34 10.31
CA ILE A 229 -11.33 13.16 10.14
C ILE A 229 -10.99 12.36 8.86
N ARG A 230 -10.62 13.02 7.76
CA ARG A 230 -10.24 12.32 6.52
C ARG A 230 -8.89 11.61 6.67
N PHE A 231 -7.99 12.21 7.44
CA PHE A 231 -6.67 11.64 7.69
C PHE A 231 -6.74 10.43 8.64
N LEU A 232 -7.68 10.40 9.55
CA LEU A 232 -7.90 9.29 10.47
C LEU A 232 -8.31 7.99 9.76
N LYS A 233 -8.86 8.04 8.55
CA LYS A 233 -9.07 6.85 7.72
C LYS A 233 -7.74 6.14 7.38
N HIS A 234 -6.66 6.88 7.28
CA HIS A 234 -5.33 6.31 7.03
C HIS A 234 -4.71 5.76 8.32
N LEU A 235 -5.06 6.33 9.49
CA LEU A 235 -4.69 5.79 10.79
C LEU A 235 -5.34 4.46 11.12
N ALA A 236 -6.57 4.25 10.70
CA ALA A 236 -7.27 2.98 10.86
C ALA A 236 -6.46 1.79 10.35
N ARG A 237 -5.55 2.05 9.44
CA ARG A 237 -4.70 1.04 8.83
C ARG A 237 -3.32 0.91 9.47
N THR A 238 -2.97 1.78 10.44
CA THR A 238 -1.73 1.62 11.20
C THR A 238 -1.88 0.46 12.17
N ARG A 239 -0.81 -0.29 12.36
CA ARG A 239 -0.79 -1.47 13.23
C ARG A 239 -0.37 -1.14 14.64
N ILE A 240 0.57 -0.19 14.77
CA ILE A 240 1.13 0.25 16.05
C ILE A 240 1.04 1.76 16.12
N LEU A 241 0.67 2.27 17.29
CA LEU A 241 0.69 3.70 17.59
C LEU A 241 1.85 4.00 18.54
N LEU A 242 2.72 4.90 18.15
CA LEU A 242 3.77 5.45 19.02
C LEU A 242 3.33 6.79 19.57
N HIS A 243 3.06 6.83 20.86
CA HIS A 243 2.68 8.04 21.57
C HIS A 243 3.94 8.74 22.08
N LEU A 244 4.36 9.80 21.37
CA LEU A 244 5.52 10.61 21.75
C LEU A 244 5.15 11.63 22.81
N VAL A 245 5.97 11.67 23.86
CA VAL A 245 5.82 12.55 25.01
C VAL A 245 7.12 13.31 25.22
N ASP A 246 7.02 14.62 25.40
CA ASP A 246 8.13 15.46 25.79
C ASP A 246 8.38 15.29 27.30
N VAL A 247 9.58 14.82 27.71
CA VAL A 247 9.89 14.64 29.14
C VAL A 247 10.24 15.96 29.86
N ALA A 248 10.53 17.01 29.09
CA ALA A 248 10.90 18.33 29.60
C ALA A 248 10.22 19.45 28.80
N PRO A 249 8.87 19.55 28.86
CA PRO A 249 8.12 20.54 28.10
C PRO A 249 8.46 21.96 28.55
N LEU A 250 8.58 22.88 27.56
CA LEU A 250 8.97 24.27 27.80
C LEU A 250 7.96 25.05 28.65
N ASP A 251 6.69 24.67 28.58
CA ASP A 251 5.57 25.26 29.35
C ASP A 251 5.43 24.69 30.77
N GLN A 252 6.33 23.76 31.15
CA GLN A 252 6.33 23.07 32.43
C GLN A 252 5.03 22.28 32.70
N SER A 253 4.32 21.84 31.64
CA SER A 253 3.20 20.92 31.78
C SER A 253 3.67 19.58 32.37
N ASP A 254 2.71 18.84 32.99
CA ASP A 254 3.01 17.50 33.48
C ASP A 254 2.94 16.49 32.31
N PRO A 255 4.04 15.81 31.96
CA PRO A 255 4.00 14.80 30.89
C PRO A 255 2.96 13.68 31.12
N VAL A 256 2.61 13.37 32.36
CA VAL A 256 1.58 12.38 32.67
C VAL A 256 0.18 12.89 32.29
N GLU A 257 -0.09 14.16 32.56
CA GLU A 257 -1.36 14.78 32.15
C GLU A 257 -1.43 14.93 30.63
N ASP A 258 -0.35 15.29 29.96
CA ASP A 258 -0.29 15.35 28.50
C ASP A 258 -0.64 14.00 27.86
N ILE A 259 -0.18 12.89 28.44
CA ILE A 259 -0.54 11.53 27.98
C ILE A 259 -2.04 11.30 28.17
N ARG A 260 -2.63 11.69 29.31
CA ARG A 260 -4.05 11.50 29.60
C ARG A 260 -4.93 12.29 28.63
N VAL A 261 -4.56 13.53 28.31
CA VAL A 261 -5.29 14.34 27.34
C VAL A 261 -5.41 13.64 26.00
N ILE A 262 -4.30 13.14 25.47
CA ILE A 262 -4.30 12.43 24.18
C ILE A 262 -5.06 11.11 24.26
N MET A 263 -4.97 10.40 25.40
CA MET A 263 -5.75 9.17 25.59
C MET A 263 -7.26 9.43 25.53
N ASN A 264 -7.71 10.47 26.20
CA ASN A 264 -9.13 10.87 26.22
C ASN A 264 -9.60 11.32 24.82
N GLU A 265 -8.78 12.09 24.09
CA GLU A 265 -9.11 12.49 22.71
C GLU A 265 -9.25 11.28 21.77
N LEU A 266 -8.36 10.30 21.90
CA LEU A 266 -8.46 9.07 21.10
C LEU A 266 -9.74 8.28 21.41
N GLU A 267 -10.12 8.17 22.70
CA GLU A 267 -11.34 7.49 23.13
C GLU A 267 -12.60 8.21 22.63
N GLU A 268 -12.64 9.54 22.73
CA GLU A 268 -13.74 10.34 22.20
C GLU A 268 -13.88 10.22 20.69
N PHE A 269 -12.73 10.08 20.01
CA PHE A 269 -12.69 10.02 18.56
C PHE A 269 -13.12 8.65 18.02
N SER A 270 -12.50 7.57 18.48
CA SER A 270 -12.80 6.19 18.13
C SER A 270 -12.31 5.24 19.21
N PRO A 271 -13.22 4.56 19.93
CA PRO A 271 -12.86 3.55 20.92
C PRO A 271 -12.00 2.43 20.32
N VAL A 272 -12.25 2.03 19.06
CA VAL A 272 -11.46 1.00 18.38
C VAL A 272 -10.02 1.46 18.10
N LEU A 273 -9.83 2.76 17.80
CA LEU A 273 -8.48 3.32 17.65
C LEU A 273 -7.76 3.44 18.99
N ALA A 274 -8.49 3.75 20.05
CA ALA A 274 -7.96 3.79 21.40
C ALA A 274 -7.50 2.41 21.91
N ASP A 275 -8.13 1.33 21.45
CA ASP A 275 -7.78 -0.07 21.77
C ASP A 275 -6.64 -0.64 20.91
N ARG A 276 -6.12 0.12 19.94
CA ARG A 276 -4.93 -0.30 19.15
C ARG A 276 -3.69 -0.43 20.03
N GLU A 277 -2.79 -1.36 19.64
CA GLU A 277 -1.48 -1.50 20.28
C GLU A 277 -0.75 -0.17 20.28
N ARG A 278 -0.48 0.35 21.48
CA ARG A 278 0.09 1.69 21.68
C ARG A 278 1.28 1.61 22.61
N TRP A 279 2.40 2.19 22.19
CA TRP A 279 3.63 2.26 22.95
C TRP A 279 3.94 3.71 23.33
N LEU A 280 4.41 3.93 24.55
CA LEU A 280 4.87 5.23 24.97
C LEU A 280 6.32 5.45 24.54
N VAL A 281 6.60 6.61 24.02
CA VAL A 281 7.95 7.04 23.61
C VAL A 281 8.27 8.35 24.31
N LEU A 282 9.02 8.25 25.41
CA LEU A 282 9.48 9.39 26.20
C LEU A 282 10.67 10.01 25.47
N ASN A 283 10.45 11.16 24.84
CA ASN A 283 11.43 11.83 23.99
C ASN A 283 12.08 13.01 24.70
N LYS A 284 13.24 13.44 24.20
CA LYS A 284 14.08 14.52 24.71
C LYS A 284 14.75 14.20 26.05
N ILE A 285 15.12 12.93 26.24
CA ILE A 285 15.83 12.49 27.44
C ILE A 285 17.19 13.18 27.61
N ASP A 286 17.73 13.75 26.56
CA ASP A 286 18.94 14.58 26.58
C ASP A 286 18.80 15.86 27.45
N LEU A 287 17.57 16.27 27.78
CA LEU A 287 17.26 17.36 28.67
C LEU A 287 17.12 16.95 30.14
N MET A 288 17.18 15.63 30.44
CA MET A 288 17.01 15.05 31.77
C MET A 288 18.30 14.35 32.21
N PRO A 289 18.72 14.45 33.47
CA PRO A 289 19.86 13.69 34.00
C PRO A 289 19.65 12.17 33.84
N ALA A 290 20.69 11.46 33.42
CA ALA A 290 20.57 10.00 33.18
C ALA A 290 20.17 9.20 34.43
N GLU A 291 20.50 9.73 35.61
CA GLU A 291 20.15 9.09 36.91
C GLU A 291 18.63 9.11 37.17
N GLU A 292 17.91 10.07 36.58
CA GLU A 292 16.46 10.25 36.76
C GLU A 292 15.62 9.42 35.78
N HIS A 293 16.21 8.93 34.67
CA HIS A 293 15.49 8.23 33.61
C HIS A 293 14.66 7.06 34.13
N ALA A 294 15.28 6.15 34.88
CA ALA A 294 14.60 4.96 35.42
C ALA A 294 13.48 5.30 36.40
N GLY A 295 13.70 6.37 37.21
CA GLY A 295 12.72 6.87 38.17
C GLY A 295 11.50 7.47 37.46
N PHE A 296 11.74 8.24 36.40
CA PHE A 296 10.70 8.86 35.60
C PHE A 296 9.86 7.83 34.83
N GLU A 297 10.51 6.84 34.18
CA GLU A 297 9.79 5.74 33.50
C GLU A 297 8.86 4.99 34.47
N LYS A 298 9.38 4.67 35.66
CA LYS A 298 8.60 3.99 36.69
C LYS A 298 7.41 4.85 37.14
N HIS A 299 7.63 6.15 37.38
CA HIS A 299 6.58 7.08 37.76
C HIS A 299 5.46 7.14 36.70
N VAL A 300 5.80 7.29 35.42
CA VAL A 300 4.82 7.29 34.31
C VAL A 300 4.04 5.98 34.26
N ARG A 301 4.75 4.84 34.39
CA ARG A 301 4.14 3.52 34.37
C ARG A 301 3.13 3.33 35.50
N GLU A 302 3.49 3.71 36.72
CA GLU A 302 2.64 3.57 37.90
C GLU A 302 1.45 4.55 37.87
N SER A 303 1.67 5.81 37.47
CA SER A 303 0.63 6.86 37.43
C SER A 303 -0.45 6.59 36.40
N LEU A 304 -0.13 5.88 35.31
CA LEU A 304 -1.05 5.55 34.23
C LEU A 304 -1.54 4.10 34.27
N GLY A 305 -0.98 3.24 35.14
CA GLY A 305 -1.24 1.80 35.09
C GLY A 305 -0.79 1.19 33.74
N TRP A 306 0.27 1.71 33.15
CA TRP A 306 0.67 1.39 31.78
C TRP A 306 1.37 0.02 31.70
N SER A 307 0.79 -0.92 30.94
CA SER A 307 1.32 -2.28 30.77
C SER A 307 2.11 -2.48 29.47
N ALA A 308 1.87 -1.65 28.46
CA ALA A 308 2.54 -1.74 27.16
C ALA A 308 4.00 -1.25 27.24
N PRO A 309 4.82 -1.47 26.18
CA PRO A 309 6.20 -1.01 26.14
C PRO A 309 6.35 0.51 26.31
N ILE A 310 7.40 0.92 27.02
CA ILE A 310 7.85 2.30 27.16
C ILE A 310 9.28 2.39 26.63
N PHE A 311 9.57 3.35 25.77
CA PHE A 311 10.89 3.62 25.25
C PHE A 311 11.34 5.04 25.62
N MET A 312 12.56 5.15 26.09
CA MET A 312 13.19 6.44 26.35
C MET A 312 14.14 6.77 25.20
N ILE A 313 13.96 7.93 24.57
CA ILE A 313 14.76 8.32 23.40
C ILE A 313 15.15 9.77 23.40
N SER A 314 16.24 10.09 22.69
CA SER A 314 16.49 11.41 22.16
C SER A 314 16.46 11.35 20.62
N ALA A 315 15.42 11.91 20.03
CA ALA A 315 15.32 11.97 18.57
C ALA A 315 16.44 12.81 17.95
N VAL A 316 16.90 13.86 18.65
CA VAL A 316 17.97 14.77 18.19
C VAL A 316 19.33 14.07 18.25
N GLN A 317 19.65 13.42 19.36
CA GLN A 317 20.92 12.70 19.55
C GLN A 317 20.89 11.28 18.96
N ARG A 318 19.73 10.81 18.51
CA ARG A 318 19.49 9.43 18.01
C ARG A 318 19.75 8.36 19.06
N GLU A 319 19.69 8.71 20.33
CA GLU A 319 19.81 7.78 21.43
C GLU A 319 18.51 7.00 21.61
N GLY A 320 18.57 5.67 21.85
CA GLY A 320 17.41 4.80 22.02
C GLY A 320 16.58 4.55 20.74
N THR A 321 16.73 5.35 19.68
CA THR A 321 15.92 5.27 18.45
C THR A 321 16.07 3.94 17.71
N ARG A 322 17.28 3.36 17.72
CA ARG A 322 17.54 2.08 17.07
C ARG A 322 16.80 0.93 17.77
N ALA A 323 16.86 0.87 19.09
CA ALA A 323 16.16 -0.13 19.89
C ALA A 323 14.64 -0.05 19.69
N LEU A 324 14.09 1.17 19.64
CA LEU A 324 12.68 1.42 19.30
C LEU A 324 12.33 0.83 17.93
N CYS A 325 13.11 1.14 16.89
CA CYS A 325 12.85 0.65 15.53
C CYS A 325 12.95 -0.86 15.41
N GLU A 326 13.93 -1.48 16.07
CA GLU A 326 14.09 -2.96 16.12
C GLU A 326 12.90 -3.61 16.83
N ALA A 327 12.43 -3.05 17.95
CA ALA A 327 11.26 -3.55 18.67
C ALA A 327 9.98 -3.44 17.82
N VAL A 328 9.76 -2.29 17.17
CA VAL A 328 8.63 -2.08 16.25
C VAL A 328 8.66 -3.10 15.12
N MET A 329 9.80 -3.30 14.47
CA MET A 329 9.92 -4.26 13.37
C MET A 329 9.62 -5.69 13.82
N ASN A 330 10.10 -6.08 15.01
CA ASN A 330 9.82 -7.40 15.58
C ASN A 330 8.33 -7.59 15.87
N SER A 331 7.64 -6.58 16.44
CA SER A 331 6.19 -6.64 16.66
C SER A 331 5.43 -6.78 15.35
N LEU A 332 5.74 -5.92 14.34
CA LEU A 332 5.13 -6.00 13.01
C LEU A 332 5.33 -7.35 12.34
N THR A 333 6.53 -7.92 12.45
CA THR A 333 6.84 -9.24 11.88
C THR A 333 6.05 -10.34 12.58
N ASN A 334 5.95 -10.30 13.92
CA ASN A 334 5.15 -11.25 14.69
C ASN A 334 3.66 -11.15 14.37
N GLN A 335 3.12 -9.94 14.26
CA GLN A 335 1.73 -9.72 13.86
C GLN A 335 1.46 -10.28 12.46
N ARG A 336 2.36 -10.03 11.49
CA ARG A 336 2.25 -10.57 10.12
C ARG A 336 2.25 -12.11 10.12
N ARG A 337 3.12 -12.73 10.93
CA ARG A 337 3.18 -14.19 11.07
C ARG A 337 1.90 -14.76 11.67
N LEU A 338 1.38 -14.17 12.74
CA LEU A 338 0.12 -14.59 13.36
C LEU A 338 -1.05 -14.51 12.37
N MET A 339 -1.13 -13.46 11.57
CA MET A 339 -2.16 -13.32 10.53
C MET A 339 -2.02 -14.34 9.38
N GLN A 340 -0.82 -14.88 9.15
CA GLN A 340 -0.61 -15.92 8.14
C GLN A 340 -0.94 -17.31 8.66
N GLU A 341 -0.68 -17.57 9.94
CA GLU A 341 -0.84 -18.88 10.57
C GLU A 341 -2.25 -19.10 11.16
N ASP A 342 -2.96 -18.03 11.52
CA ASP A 342 -4.26 -18.08 12.19
C ASP A 342 -5.33 -17.31 11.41
N GLU A 343 -6.26 -18.06 10.83
CA GLU A 343 -7.41 -17.53 10.08
C GLU A 343 -8.35 -16.70 10.97
N THR A 344 -8.49 -17.09 12.25
CA THR A 344 -9.34 -16.39 13.21
C THR A 344 -8.77 -15.02 13.56
N ALA A 345 -7.45 -14.90 13.73
CA ALA A 345 -6.76 -13.62 13.95
C ALA A 345 -6.91 -12.68 12.75
N ARG A 346 -6.91 -13.23 11.53
CA ARG A 346 -7.13 -12.48 10.30
C ARG A 346 -8.56 -11.93 10.19
N GLU A 347 -9.55 -12.76 10.53
CA GLU A 347 -10.96 -12.35 10.55
C GLU A 347 -11.22 -11.28 11.62
N GLU A 348 -10.64 -11.42 12.81
CA GLU A 348 -10.76 -10.42 13.87
C GLU A 348 -10.16 -9.07 13.47
N GLU A 349 -8.98 -9.06 12.85
CA GLU A 349 -8.36 -7.83 12.39
C GLU A 349 -9.18 -7.16 11.28
N THR A 350 -9.70 -7.95 10.34
CA THR A 350 -10.58 -7.45 9.28
C THR A 350 -11.86 -6.83 9.88
N ARG A 351 -12.43 -7.47 10.89
CA ARG A 351 -13.61 -6.97 11.62
C ARG A 351 -13.31 -5.67 12.36
N LYS A 352 -12.16 -5.59 13.04
CA LYS A 352 -11.71 -4.36 13.72
C LYS A 352 -11.52 -3.21 12.73
N GLN A 353 -10.94 -3.47 11.56
CA GLN A 353 -10.78 -2.47 10.51
C GLN A 353 -12.13 -1.98 9.97
N GLN A 354 -13.06 -2.87 9.68
CA GLN A 354 -14.40 -2.51 9.21
C GLN A 354 -15.18 -1.71 10.26
N GLN A 355 -15.10 -2.11 11.52
CA GLN A 355 -15.75 -1.39 12.63
C GLN A 355 -15.17 0.02 12.76
N MET A 356 -13.86 0.17 12.70
CA MET A 356 -13.18 1.46 12.77
C MET A 356 -13.57 2.37 11.59
N GLU A 357 -13.64 1.84 10.37
CA GLU A 357 -14.13 2.59 9.20
C GLU A 357 -15.57 3.06 9.39
N PHE A 358 -16.42 2.23 9.98
CA PHE A 358 -17.81 2.58 10.29
C PHE A 358 -17.92 3.69 11.35
N GLU A 359 -17.19 3.57 12.47
CA GLU A 359 -17.15 4.58 13.52
C GLU A 359 -16.65 5.93 12.99
N MET A 360 -15.62 5.91 12.16
CA MET A 360 -15.11 7.10 11.50
C MET A 360 -16.13 7.76 10.59
N ARG A 361 -16.88 7.00 9.79
CA ARG A 361 -17.96 7.55 8.95
C ARG A 361 -19.02 8.25 9.81
N GLN A 362 -19.37 7.67 10.95
CA GLN A 362 -20.31 8.28 11.88
C GLN A 362 -19.76 9.58 12.49
N SER A 363 -18.50 9.59 12.93
CA SER A 363 -17.85 10.78 13.50
C SER A 363 -17.78 11.92 12.48
N ILE A 364 -17.48 11.59 11.20
CA ILE A 364 -17.52 12.53 10.07
C ILE A 364 -18.91 13.15 9.92
N THR A 365 -19.94 12.32 9.92
CA THR A 365 -21.32 12.78 9.73
C THR A 365 -21.75 13.67 10.87
N ARG A 366 -21.41 13.32 12.12
CA ARG A 366 -21.69 14.15 13.31
C ARG A 366 -20.97 15.49 13.26
N ALA A 367 -19.67 15.50 12.95
CA ALA A 367 -18.90 16.73 12.87
C ALA A 367 -19.41 17.67 11.76
N ARG A 368 -19.82 17.13 10.59
CA ARG A 368 -20.45 17.90 9.51
C ARG A 368 -21.80 18.48 9.94
N ALA A 369 -22.62 17.71 10.67
CA ALA A 369 -23.90 18.19 11.19
C ALA A 369 -23.71 19.34 12.18
N LEU A 370 -22.79 19.20 13.14
CA LEU A 370 -22.46 20.25 14.11
C LEU A 370 -21.88 21.51 13.45
N TRP A 371 -21.05 21.34 12.41
CA TRP A 371 -20.52 22.46 11.64
C TRP A 371 -21.64 23.22 10.91
N ARG A 372 -22.54 22.51 10.22
CA ARG A 372 -23.71 23.10 9.55
C ARG A 372 -24.61 23.85 10.52
N GLU A 373 -24.87 23.32 11.72
CA GLU A 373 -25.66 24.00 12.76
C GLU A 373 -24.99 25.27 13.26
N ARG A 374 -23.69 25.34 13.36
CA ARG A 374 -22.95 26.54 13.77
C ARG A 374 -22.92 27.61 12.67
N HIS A 375 -22.72 27.25 11.41
CA HIS A 375 -22.61 28.18 10.29
C HIS A 375 -23.99 28.66 9.80
N ASN A 376 -25.05 27.85 9.88
CA ASN A 376 -26.41 28.33 9.65
C ASN A 376 -26.86 29.43 10.65
N LYS A 377 -26.15 29.58 11.77
CA LYS A 377 -26.39 30.67 12.73
C LYS A 377 -25.63 31.96 12.40
N THR A 378 -24.62 31.90 11.55
CA THR A 378 -23.74 33.05 11.22
C THR A 378 -23.97 33.64 9.84
N GLY A 379 -24.76 33.00 8.96
CA GLY A 379 -25.23 33.63 7.70
C GLY A 379 -24.11 33.85 6.63
N GLU A 380 -23.02 33.15 6.69
CA GLU A 380 -21.97 33.19 5.67
C GLU A 380 -22.09 31.95 4.76
N ASP A 381 -22.54 32.21 3.51
CA ASP A 381 -22.52 31.21 2.43
C ASP A 381 -21.09 31.11 1.86
N ASP A 382 -20.39 30.04 2.18
CA ASP A 382 -19.14 29.67 1.51
C ASP A 382 -19.39 28.39 0.70
N ASP A 383 -19.45 28.58 -0.64
CA ASP A 383 -19.77 27.55 -1.67
C ASP A 383 -18.64 26.54 -1.93
N ASP A 384 -17.62 26.44 -1.06
CA ASP A 384 -16.38 25.69 -1.36
C ASP A 384 -16.35 24.24 -0.85
N PHE A 385 -17.46 23.67 -0.40
CA PHE A 385 -17.48 22.32 0.21
C PHE A 385 -18.37 21.28 -0.46
N ASP A 386 -18.97 21.54 -1.62
CA ASP A 386 -19.79 20.58 -2.34
C ASP A 386 -19.04 19.89 -3.50
N VAL A 387 -18.26 18.87 -3.14
CA VAL A 387 -17.99 17.77 -4.08
C VAL A 387 -18.64 16.52 -3.50
N GLU A 388 -19.88 16.29 -3.83
CA GLU A 388 -20.54 15.00 -3.64
C GLU A 388 -19.96 14.00 -4.64
N VAL A 389 -19.22 13.03 -4.12
CA VAL A 389 -18.87 11.84 -4.90
C VAL A 389 -19.93 10.78 -4.58
N GLU A 390 -20.97 10.68 -5.40
CA GLU A 390 -21.87 9.53 -5.40
C GLU A 390 -21.14 8.32 -5.99
N TYR A 391 -20.91 7.33 -5.16
CA TYR A 391 -20.55 5.99 -5.65
C TYR A 391 -21.86 5.27 -6.01
N VAL A 392 -22.17 5.19 -7.29
CA VAL A 392 -23.19 4.29 -7.82
C VAL A 392 -22.58 2.91 -7.88
N ASN A 393 -23.07 1.99 -7.04
CA ASN A 393 -22.83 0.56 -7.20
C ASN A 393 -23.82 0.03 -8.26
N ASP A 394 -23.31 -0.40 -9.39
CA ASP A 394 -23.93 -1.39 -10.28
C ASP A 394 -23.17 -2.72 -10.20
#